data_c4cfd4b5e59251f34b5f96b6ff9ad829
#
_entry.id   c4cfd4b5e59251f34b5f96b6ff9ad829
#
_cell.length_a   1.000
_cell.length_b   1.000
_cell.length_c   1.000
_cell.angle_alpha   90.00
_cell.angle_beta   90.00
_cell.angle_gamma   90.00
#
_symmetry.space_group_name_H-M   'P 1'
#
loop_
_entity.id
_entity.type
_entity.pdbx_description
1 polymer ?
#
loop_
_entity_poly.entity_id
_entity_poly.type
_entity_poly.pdbx_seq_one_letter_code
_entity_poly.pdbx_strand_id
1 'polypeptide(L)'
;CAKIGVRAAFVASAGYREAGPEGRAREDELVATADELGIVMAGPNGQGVVSTPVSMCAQIVAPYPPAGSISVVSQSGNLVSSFLNYAVQTGVGIAKAISSGNSAQTGIAEYLEYFAADPDTKVVVAYLEGVPDGRRLAAAIRRLTARKPLVLVKGGVASEGQRAALSHTGSL
;
A
#
# COMPACT_ATOMS: atom_id res chain seq x y z
N CYS A 1 -19.28 9.22 7.66
CA CYS A 1 -18.26 9.77 6.75
C CYS A 1 -18.88 10.17 5.40
N ALA A 2 -19.50 9.23 4.64
CA ALA A 2 -20.04 9.50 3.31
C ALA A 2 -21.05 10.67 3.27
N LYS A 3 -21.96 10.77 4.25
CA LYS A 3 -22.96 11.85 4.36
C LYS A 3 -22.38 13.26 4.43
N ILE A 4 -21.12 13.40 4.82
CA ILE A 4 -20.40 14.69 4.90
C ILE A 4 -19.37 14.85 3.77
N GLY A 5 -19.47 14.04 2.72
CA GLY A 5 -18.64 14.16 1.52
C GLY A 5 -17.25 13.50 1.60
N VAL A 6 -16.96 12.66 2.60
CA VAL A 6 -15.71 11.88 2.63
C VAL A 6 -15.70 10.87 1.48
N ARG A 7 -14.67 10.94 0.65
CA ARG A 7 -14.48 10.10 -0.55
C ARG A 7 -13.39 9.06 -0.41
N ALA A 8 -12.51 9.19 0.57
CA ALA A 8 -11.42 8.26 0.80
C ALA A 8 -11.20 8.02 2.29
N ALA A 9 -10.78 6.82 2.65
CA ALA A 9 -10.46 6.45 4.02
C ALA A 9 -9.18 5.62 4.06
N PHE A 10 -8.36 5.84 5.08
CA PHE A 10 -7.26 4.97 5.43
C PHE A 10 -7.61 4.25 6.73
N VAL A 11 -7.60 2.92 6.70
CA VAL A 11 -7.92 2.07 7.86
C VAL A 11 -6.62 1.48 8.42
N ALA A 12 -6.17 2.04 9.55
CA ALA A 12 -4.95 1.59 10.22
C ALA A 12 -5.15 0.35 11.09
N SER A 13 -6.38 0.13 11.58
CA SER A 13 -6.70 -0.95 12.50
C SER A 13 -6.38 -2.32 11.95
N ALA A 14 -5.83 -3.19 12.79
CA ALA A 14 -5.71 -4.62 12.58
C ALA A 14 -6.95 -5.37 13.13
N GLY A 15 -6.98 -6.69 13.01
CA GLY A 15 -8.07 -7.55 13.46
C GLY A 15 -9.01 -7.97 12.33
N TYR A 16 -8.53 -7.92 11.10
CA TYR A 16 -9.23 -8.30 9.89
C TYR A 16 -8.76 -9.69 9.40
N ARG A 17 -8.59 -9.95 8.12
CA ARG A 17 -8.29 -11.31 7.61
C ARG A 17 -7.02 -11.94 8.19
N GLU A 18 -6.04 -11.13 8.63
CA GLU A 18 -4.85 -11.62 9.33
C GLU A 18 -5.18 -12.23 10.70
N ALA A 19 -6.35 -11.91 11.27
CA ALA A 19 -6.85 -12.48 12.53
C ALA A 19 -7.71 -13.75 12.34
N GLY A 20 -7.77 -14.30 11.11
CA GLY A 20 -8.48 -15.52 10.81
C GLY A 20 -9.89 -15.33 10.23
N PRO A 21 -10.75 -16.40 10.22
CA PRO A 21 -12.01 -16.39 9.49
C PRO A 21 -12.99 -15.29 9.89
N GLU A 22 -13.12 -15.01 11.19
CA GLU A 22 -13.99 -13.94 11.68
C GLU A 22 -13.47 -12.56 11.28
N GLY A 23 -12.13 -12.38 11.29
CA GLY A 23 -11.48 -11.16 10.81
C GLY A 23 -11.71 -10.96 9.32
N ARG A 24 -11.68 -12.04 8.54
CA ARG A 24 -11.98 -11.99 7.11
C ARG A 24 -13.43 -11.54 6.87
N ALA A 25 -14.40 -12.09 7.59
CA ALA A 25 -15.79 -11.68 7.46
C ALA A 25 -15.98 -10.18 7.75
N ARG A 26 -15.31 -9.65 8.77
CA ARG A 26 -15.32 -8.21 9.06
C ARG A 26 -14.65 -7.37 7.96
N GLU A 27 -13.59 -7.88 7.33
CA GLU A 27 -12.95 -7.21 6.20
C GLU A 27 -13.86 -7.15 4.98
N ASP A 28 -14.53 -8.25 4.66
CA ASP A 28 -15.48 -8.33 3.54
C ASP A 28 -16.66 -7.36 3.75
N GLU A 29 -17.20 -7.27 4.97
CA GLU A 29 -18.24 -6.30 5.34
C GLU A 29 -17.75 -4.84 5.20
N LEU A 30 -16.53 -4.57 5.65
CA LEU A 30 -15.90 -3.25 5.55
C LEU A 30 -15.74 -2.82 4.08
N VAL A 31 -15.27 -3.73 3.22
CA VAL A 31 -15.11 -3.47 1.78
C VAL A 31 -16.48 -3.23 1.12
N ALA A 32 -17.45 -4.10 1.39
CA ALA A 32 -18.81 -3.94 0.84
C ALA A 32 -19.44 -2.59 1.24
N THR A 33 -19.26 -2.18 2.50
CA THR A 33 -19.73 -0.88 2.99
C THR A 33 -19.02 0.29 2.29
N ALA A 34 -17.71 0.20 2.10
CA ALA A 34 -16.94 1.23 1.40
C ALA A 34 -17.40 1.37 -0.07
N ASP A 35 -17.62 0.25 -0.75
CA ASP A 35 -18.09 0.20 -2.14
C ASP A 35 -19.51 0.79 -2.27
N GLU A 36 -20.44 0.39 -1.39
CA GLU A 36 -21.81 0.93 -1.35
C GLU A 36 -21.84 2.45 -1.16
N LEU A 37 -20.95 2.96 -0.33
CA LEU A 37 -20.85 4.38 -0.01
C LEU A 37 -19.97 5.18 -0.99
N GLY A 38 -19.37 4.54 -1.97
CA GLY A 38 -18.45 5.16 -2.93
C GLY A 38 -17.18 5.73 -2.28
N ILE A 39 -16.70 5.09 -1.20
CA ILE A 39 -15.46 5.47 -0.50
C ILE A 39 -14.31 4.61 -1.01
N VAL A 40 -13.25 5.23 -1.51
CA VAL A 40 -11.99 4.55 -1.80
C VAL A 40 -11.26 4.28 -0.50
N MET A 41 -10.94 3.01 -0.23
CA MET A 41 -10.32 2.59 1.02
C MET A 41 -8.91 2.02 0.81
N ALA A 42 -7.96 2.50 1.59
CA ALA A 42 -6.62 1.94 1.76
C ALA A 42 -6.50 1.20 3.10
N GLY A 43 -5.80 0.09 3.13
CA GLY A 43 -5.74 -0.81 4.29
C GLY A 43 -6.71 -1.99 4.15
N PRO A 44 -7.23 -2.54 5.25
CA PRO A 44 -6.89 -2.27 6.65
C PRO A 44 -5.49 -2.76 7.04
N ASN A 45 -5.15 -2.66 8.32
CA ASN A 45 -3.86 -3.12 8.87
C ASN A 45 -2.64 -2.43 8.23
N GLY A 46 -2.77 -1.17 7.85
CA GLY A 46 -1.69 -0.37 7.28
C GLY A 46 -1.06 0.58 8.30
N GLN A 47 0.16 1.06 8.03
CA GLN A 47 0.85 2.02 8.91
C GLN A 47 0.66 3.48 8.49
N GLY A 48 0.10 3.74 7.32
CA GLY A 48 -0.21 5.10 6.93
C GLY A 48 0.13 5.47 5.50
N VAL A 49 -0.08 6.75 5.22
CA VAL A 49 0.14 7.39 3.93
C VAL A 49 0.93 8.68 4.10
N VAL A 50 1.91 8.89 3.23
CA VAL A 50 2.67 10.14 3.10
C VAL A 50 2.55 10.66 1.67
N SER A 51 2.39 11.97 1.52
CA SER A 51 2.47 12.66 0.24
C SER A 51 3.16 14.01 0.44
N THR A 52 4.41 14.11 0.03
CA THR A 52 5.21 15.33 0.20
C THR A 52 4.76 16.49 -0.69
N PRO A 53 4.25 16.27 -1.94
CA PRO A 53 3.74 17.35 -2.77
C PRO A 53 2.61 18.16 -2.15
N VAL A 54 1.83 17.54 -1.25
CA VAL A 54 0.71 18.18 -0.56
C VAL A 54 0.93 18.29 0.96
N SER A 55 2.17 18.08 1.41
CA SER A 55 2.56 18.14 2.83
C SER A 55 1.71 17.25 3.73
N MET A 56 1.23 16.11 3.23
CA MET A 56 0.42 15.16 4.00
C MET A 56 1.30 14.11 4.67
N CYS A 57 1.10 13.94 5.98
CA CYS A 57 1.73 12.89 6.76
C CYS A 57 0.68 12.26 7.69
N ALA A 58 0.03 11.21 7.22
CA ALA A 58 -0.98 10.45 7.96
C ALA A 58 -0.44 9.05 8.20
N GLN A 59 0.54 8.92 9.09
CA GLN A 59 1.17 7.64 9.42
C GLN A 59 1.53 7.52 10.91
N ILE A 60 1.71 6.27 11.38
CA ILE A 60 1.82 5.95 12.80
C ILE A 60 3.28 6.03 13.30
N VAL A 61 4.27 5.58 12.53
CA VAL A 61 5.58 5.20 13.07
C VAL A 61 6.77 5.90 12.44
N ALA A 62 6.77 6.17 11.14
CA ALA A 62 7.96 6.65 10.44
C ALA A 62 8.07 8.19 10.41
N PRO A 63 9.28 8.75 10.29
CA PRO A 63 9.47 10.19 10.15
C PRO A 63 8.94 10.69 8.80
N TYR A 64 8.67 11.99 8.73
CA TYR A 64 8.33 12.64 7.47
C TYR A 64 9.59 12.77 6.60
N PRO A 65 9.60 12.22 5.38
CA PRO A 65 10.79 12.19 4.54
C PRO A 65 11.02 13.53 3.82
N PRO A 66 12.24 13.77 3.30
CA PRO A 66 12.49 14.85 2.35
C PRO A 66 11.60 14.72 1.11
N ALA A 67 11.15 15.85 0.57
CA ALA A 67 10.39 15.88 -0.68
C ALA A 67 11.25 15.42 -1.87
N GLY A 68 10.65 14.64 -2.77
CA GLY A 68 11.35 14.13 -3.96
C GLY A 68 10.44 13.46 -4.95
N SER A 69 10.94 12.48 -5.68
CA SER A 69 10.22 11.88 -6.82
C SER A 69 10.12 10.35 -6.77
N ILE A 70 10.53 9.72 -5.68
CA ILE A 70 10.36 8.27 -5.48
C ILE A 70 9.04 8.02 -4.77
N SER A 71 8.21 7.15 -5.32
CA SER A 71 7.00 6.68 -4.65
C SER A 71 7.15 5.23 -4.20
N VAL A 72 6.70 4.95 -2.98
CA VAL A 72 6.81 3.64 -2.33
C VAL A 72 5.41 3.11 -2.04
N VAL A 73 5.16 1.86 -2.37
CA VAL A 73 3.97 1.12 -1.91
C VAL A 73 4.38 -0.24 -1.38
N SER A 74 3.84 -0.62 -0.23
CA SER A 74 4.21 -1.87 0.42
C SER A 74 3.04 -2.48 1.20
N GLN A 75 2.87 -3.79 1.11
CA GLN A 75 1.99 -4.54 2.00
C GLN A 75 2.58 -4.66 3.42
N SER A 76 3.91 -4.57 3.54
CA SER A 76 4.57 -4.51 4.85
C SER A 76 4.76 -3.07 5.31
N GLY A 77 4.14 -2.74 6.45
CA GLY A 77 4.29 -1.42 7.07
C GLY A 77 5.71 -1.15 7.56
N ASN A 78 6.35 -2.16 8.14
CA ASN A 78 7.73 -2.05 8.61
C ASN A 78 8.70 -1.71 7.47
N LEU A 79 8.45 -2.23 6.27
CA LEU A 79 9.29 -1.92 5.11
C LEU A 79 9.12 -0.47 4.67
N VAL A 80 7.87 0.06 4.68
CA VAL A 80 7.65 1.51 4.41
C VAL A 80 8.41 2.35 5.44
N SER A 81 8.29 2.01 6.73
CA SER A 81 9.00 2.73 7.78
C SER A 81 10.51 2.70 7.60
N SER A 82 11.07 1.56 7.19
CA SER A 82 12.50 1.42 6.90
C SER A 82 12.94 2.30 5.72
N PHE A 83 12.16 2.35 4.64
CA PHE A 83 12.44 3.24 3.51
C PHE A 83 12.38 4.72 3.90
N LEU A 84 11.41 5.12 4.71
CA LEU A 84 11.29 6.51 5.14
C LEU A 84 12.40 6.93 6.10
N ASN A 85 12.82 6.04 7.01
CA ASN A 85 13.99 6.28 7.87
C ASN A 85 15.27 6.40 7.03
N TYR A 86 15.47 5.52 6.06
CA TYR A 86 16.59 5.60 5.13
C TYR A 86 16.58 6.91 4.33
N ALA A 87 15.41 7.32 3.84
CA ALA A 87 15.24 8.57 3.12
C ALA A 87 15.68 9.79 3.95
N VAL A 88 15.27 9.83 5.22
CA VAL A 88 15.68 10.90 6.15
C VAL A 88 17.19 10.88 6.40
N GLN A 89 17.78 9.70 6.61
CA GLN A 89 19.22 9.57 6.91
C GLN A 89 20.11 9.93 5.70
N THR A 90 19.64 9.66 4.49
CA THR A 90 20.46 9.83 3.27
C THR A 90 20.09 11.08 2.45
N GLY A 91 18.99 11.76 2.79
CA GLY A 91 18.48 12.88 2.01
C GLY A 91 17.77 12.47 0.72
N VAL A 92 17.49 11.17 0.52
CA VAL A 92 16.74 10.69 -0.64
C VAL A 92 15.29 11.16 -0.57
N GLY A 93 14.82 11.83 -1.63
CA GLY A 93 13.49 12.43 -1.66
C GLY A 93 12.39 11.46 -2.03
N ILE A 94 11.31 11.47 -1.24
CA ILE A 94 10.09 10.68 -1.44
C ILE A 94 8.96 11.59 -1.91
N ALA A 95 8.24 11.18 -2.96
CA ALA A 95 7.00 11.83 -3.37
C ALA A 95 5.81 11.31 -2.56
N LYS A 96 5.61 10.01 -2.59
CA LYS A 96 4.50 9.35 -1.89
C LYS A 96 4.97 8.04 -1.27
N ALA A 97 4.40 7.70 -0.11
CA ALA A 97 4.62 6.40 0.52
C ALA A 97 3.31 5.87 1.09
N ILE A 98 3.00 4.61 0.78
CA ILE A 98 1.74 3.97 1.17
C ILE A 98 2.04 2.61 1.78
N SER A 99 1.60 2.43 3.03
CA SER A 99 1.51 1.12 3.66
C SER A 99 0.12 0.56 3.40
N SER A 100 -0.01 -0.32 2.41
CA SER A 100 -1.32 -0.82 1.98
C SER A 100 -1.91 -1.89 2.90
N GLY A 101 -1.13 -2.43 3.83
CA GLY A 101 -1.59 -3.46 4.76
C GLY A 101 -2.19 -4.66 4.03
N ASN A 102 -3.40 -5.05 4.43
CA ASN A 102 -4.13 -6.16 3.81
C ASN A 102 -4.52 -5.89 2.35
N SER A 103 -4.52 -4.64 1.89
CA SER A 103 -4.90 -4.28 0.51
C SER A 103 -6.28 -4.83 0.12
N ALA A 104 -7.29 -4.65 1.01
CA ALA A 104 -8.58 -5.32 0.89
C ALA A 104 -9.42 -4.81 -0.29
N GLN A 105 -9.47 -3.49 -0.50
CA GLN A 105 -10.17 -2.86 -1.63
C GLN A 105 -9.17 -2.31 -2.64
N THR A 106 -8.22 -1.48 -2.19
CA THR A 106 -7.19 -0.87 -3.04
C THR A 106 -5.88 -1.64 -2.87
N GLY A 107 -5.48 -2.35 -3.90
CA GLY A 107 -4.28 -3.19 -3.90
C GLY A 107 -3.07 -2.56 -4.62
N ILE A 108 -2.00 -3.32 -4.70
CA ILE A 108 -0.75 -2.86 -5.36
C ILE A 108 -0.98 -2.47 -6.82
N ALA A 109 -1.82 -3.18 -7.56
CA ALA A 109 -2.10 -2.89 -8.96
C ALA A 109 -2.70 -1.48 -9.13
N GLU A 110 -3.66 -1.09 -8.29
CA GLU A 110 -4.28 0.23 -8.30
C GLU A 110 -3.27 1.34 -8.01
N TYR A 111 -2.40 1.13 -7.02
CA TYR A 111 -1.33 2.09 -6.71
C TYR A 111 -0.33 2.24 -7.86
N LEU A 112 0.06 1.14 -8.53
CA LEU A 112 0.93 1.20 -9.70
C LEU A 112 0.27 1.96 -10.86
N GLU A 113 -1.03 1.77 -11.09
CA GLU A 113 -1.80 2.52 -12.10
C GLU A 113 -1.84 4.01 -11.78
N TYR A 114 -2.08 4.36 -10.50
CA TYR A 114 -2.03 5.74 -10.04
C TYR A 114 -0.63 6.35 -10.25
N PHE A 115 0.44 5.68 -9.83
CA PHE A 115 1.79 6.18 -9.99
C PHE A 115 2.24 6.30 -11.46
N ALA A 116 1.70 5.48 -12.35
CA ALA A 116 1.97 5.59 -13.78
C ALA A 116 1.54 6.96 -14.37
N ALA A 117 0.45 7.52 -13.85
CA ALA A 117 -0.10 8.80 -14.28
C ALA A 117 0.36 9.99 -13.42
N ASP A 118 0.84 9.75 -12.20
CA ASP A 118 1.20 10.79 -11.24
C ASP A 118 2.43 11.60 -11.67
N PRO A 119 2.34 12.93 -11.87
CA PRO A 119 3.45 13.75 -12.33
C PRO A 119 4.60 13.86 -11.32
N ASP A 120 4.31 13.74 -10.03
CA ASP A 120 5.32 13.86 -8.96
C ASP A 120 6.17 12.58 -8.83
N THR A 121 5.65 11.45 -9.30
CA THR A 121 6.36 10.16 -9.25
C THR A 121 7.23 9.97 -10.47
N LYS A 122 8.55 9.76 -10.29
CA LYS A 122 9.48 9.39 -11.37
C LYS A 122 9.99 7.96 -11.27
N VAL A 123 10.07 7.42 -10.07
CA VAL A 123 10.50 6.04 -9.80
C VAL A 123 9.54 5.42 -8.80
N VAL A 124 9.20 4.15 -8.98
CA VAL A 124 8.34 3.41 -8.04
C VAL A 124 9.12 2.28 -7.40
N VAL A 125 8.96 2.13 -6.09
CA VAL A 125 9.42 0.98 -5.31
C VAL A 125 8.18 0.29 -4.75
N ALA A 126 8.02 -0.99 -5.05
CA ALA A 126 6.89 -1.78 -4.60
C ALA A 126 7.34 -3.05 -3.88
N TYR A 127 6.72 -3.34 -2.74
CA TYR A 127 6.87 -4.61 -2.04
C TYR A 127 5.52 -5.30 -1.90
N LEU A 128 5.46 -6.57 -2.24
CA LEU A 128 4.23 -7.37 -2.15
C LEU A 128 4.50 -8.77 -1.59
N GLU A 129 3.57 -9.27 -0.82
CA GLU A 129 3.56 -10.60 -0.21
C GLU A 129 2.53 -11.50 -0.89
N GLY A 130 1.31 -11.01 -1.06
CA GLY A 130 0.21 -11.69 -1.75
C GLY A 130 -0.20 -10.98 -3.04
N VAL A 131 -0.64 -11.78 -4.02
CA VAL A 131 -1.11 -11.29 -5.32
C VAL A 131 -2.43 -11.98 -5.65
N PRO A 132 -3.60 -11.42 -5.26
CA PRO A 132 -4.90 -12.02 -5.53
C PRO A 132 -5.19 -12.15 -7.03
N ASP A 133 -4.80 -11.15 -7.83
CA ASP A 133 -4.96 -11.13 -9.29
C ASP A 133 -3.64 -10.81 -9.98
N GLY A 134 -2.91 -11.88 -10.33
CA GLY A 134 -1.63 -11.78 -11.04
C GLY A 134 -1.75 -11.18 -12.44
N ARG A 135 -2.89 -11.34 -13.14
CA ARG A 135 -3.10 -10.77 -14.48
C ARG A 135 -3.27 -9.25 -14.40
N ARG A 136 -4.06 -8.77 -13.44
CA ARG A 136 -4.24 -7.34 -13.18
C ARG A 136 -2.93 -6.69 -12.77
N LEU A 137 -2.18 -7.30 -11.86
CA LEU A 137 -0.86 -6.82 -11.45
C LEU A 137 0.11 -6.73 -12.63
N ALA A 138 0.19 -7.78 -13.46
CA ALA A 138 1.07 -7.78 -14.64
C ALA A 138 0.69 -6.70 -15.67
N ALA A 139 -0.60 -6.41 -15.83
CA ALA A 139 -1.06 -5.32 -16.68
C ALA A 139 -0.67 -3.94 -16.10
N ALA A 140 -0.83 -3.73 -14.81
CA ALA A 140 -0.43 -2.50 -14.13
C ALA A 140 1.10 -2.27 -14.20
N ILE A 141 1.90 -3.33 -13.99
CA ILE A 141 3.35 -3.29 -14.14
C ILE A 141 3.74 -2.86 -15.56
N ARG A 142 3.16 -3.48 -16.60
CA ARG A 142 3.47 -3.09 -17.99
C ARG A 142 3.11 -1.63 -18.29
N ARG A 143 1.98 -1.14 -17.78
CA ARG A 143 1.58 0.29 -17.96
C ARG A 143 2.54 1.25 -17.26
N LEU A 144 2.94 0.91 -16.04
CA LEU A 144 3.88 1.72 -15.28
C LEU A 144 5.26 1.73 -15.95
N THR A 145 5.82 0.54 -16.26
CA THR A 145 7.19 0.39 -16.79
C THR A 145 7.37 0.93 -18.20
N ALA A 146 6.26 1.10 -18.95
CA ALA A 146 6.28 1.85 -20.21
C ALA A 146 6.57 3.37 -20.03
N ARG A 147 6.48 3.88 -18.81
CA ARG A 147 6.62 5.32 -18.50
C ARG A 147 7.66 5.62 -17.45
N LYS A 148 7.84 4.73 -16.47
CA LYS A 148 8.64 4.97 -15.25
C LYS A 148 9.33 3.70 -14.78
N PRO A 149 10.56 3.79 -14.25
CA PRO A 149 11.22 2.66 -13.62
C PRO A 149 10.44 2.12 -12.42
N LEU A 150 10.46 0.79 -12.28
CA LEU A 150 9.87 0.07 -11.15
C LEU A 150 10.93 -0.85 -10.53
N VAL A 151 11.12 -0.74 -9.23
CA VAL A 151 11.79 -1.74 -8.40
C VAL A 151 10.71 -2.51 -7.66
N LEU A 152 10.58 -3.80 -7.95
CA LEU A 152 9.55 -4.65 -7.35
C LEU A 152 10.20 -5.79 -6.60
N VAL A 153 9.87 -5.90 -5.31
CA VAL A 153 10.31 -6.97 -4.43
C VAL A 153 9.12 -7.84 -4.07
N LYS A 154 9.19 -9.13 -4.39
CA LYS A 154 8.17 -10.13 -4.02
C LYS A 154 8.68 -10.94 -2.82
N GLY A 155 8.02 -10.75 -1.68
CA GLY A 155 8.19 -11.59 -0.51
C GLY A 155 7.47 -12.93 -0.63
N GLY A 156 7.79 -13.87 0.27
CA GLY A 156 7.09 -15.15 0.37
C GLY A 156 7.28 -16.07 -0.85
N VAL A 157 8.42 -16.03 -1.52
CA VAL A 157 8.71 -16.89 -2.69
C VAL A 157 9.14 -18.28 -2.27
N ALA A 158 9.93 -18.41 -1.20
CA ALA A 158 10.35 -19.69 -0.63
C ALA A 158 9.31 -20.23 0.35
N SER A 159 9.26 -21.54 0.59
CA SER A 159 8.31 -22.21 1.49
C SER A 159 8.33 -21.66 2.92
N GLU A 160 9.50 -21.27 3.41
CA GLU A 160 9.67 -20.64 4.72
C GLU A 160 9.17 -19.20 4.72
N GLY A 161 9.44 -18.46 3.64
CA GLY A 161 8.92 -17.11 3.44
C GLY A 161 7.41 -17.08 3.25
N GLN A 162 6.82 -18.12 2.63
CA GLN A 162 5.36 -18.29 2.51
C GLN A 162 4.71 -18.47 3.90
N ARG A 163 5.29 -19.33 4.75
CA ARG A 163 4.81 -19.49 6.13
C ARG A 163 4.90 -18.21 6.95
N ALA A 164 5.98 -17.45 6.78
CA ALA A 164 6.13 -16.15 7.43
C ALA A 164 5.09 -15.13 6.92
N ALA A 165 4.86 -15.05 5.61
CA ALA A 165 3.85 -14.17 5.02
C ALA A 165 2.42 -14.54 5.47
N LEU A 166 2.09 -15.84 5.53
CA LEU A 166 0.80 -16.33 6.04
C LEU A 166 0.54 -15.91 7.49
N SER A 167 1.55 -16.00 8.35
CA SER A 167 1.42 -15.61 9.76
C SER A 167 1.35 -14.10 9.95
N HIS A 168 1.78 -13.31 8.96
CA HIS A 168 1.91 -11.86 9.08
C HIS A 168 0.74 -11.10 8.43
N THR A 169 0.20 -11.58 7.31
CA THR A 169 -0.82 -10.87 6.52
C THR A 169 -2.04 -11.72 6.15
N GLY A 170 -2.03 -13.01 6.46
CA GLY A 170 -3.09 -13.93 6.01
C GLY A 170 -3.20 -14.05 4.49
N SER A 171 -2.20 -13.59 3.75
CA SER A 171 -2.23 -13.48 2.28
C SER A 171 -1.29 -14.49 1.63
N LEU A 172 -1.85 -15.44 0.95
CA LEU A 172 -1.20 -16.17 -0.15
C LEU A 172 -2.13 -16.18 -1.34
#